data_2070d0de3bbbfd6c72095f2d3eb5aa91
#
_entry.id   2070d0de3bbbfd6c72095f2d3eb5aa91
#
_cell.length_a   1.000
_cell.length_b   1.000
_cell.length_c   1.000
_cell.angle_alpha   90.00
_cell.angle_beta   90.00
_cell.angle_gamma   90.00
#
_symmetry.space_group_name_H-M   'P 1'
#
loop_
_entity.id
_entity.type
_entity.pdbx_description
1 polymer ?
#
loop_
_entity_poly.entity_id
_entity_poly.type
_entity_poly.pdbx_seq_one_letter_code
_entity_poly.pdbx_strand_id
1 'polypeptide(L)'
;MKQEILFVLLDNFADWEGAYIAPNLNWGVEPGSESKYVVKTVSVTKGFVVSCGGFKVLPDYTINDIPADYAGVVLIGGMSWFTPGAELVVPLVEDAIRNKKLVAGICNASVFLGMHGFLNEVDHTSNGLDYLKEYGGAGYKGECHYVDIPAVRDGNIVT
;
A
#
# COMPACT_ATOMS: atom_id res chain seq x y z
N MET A 1 20.92 -9.59 6.76
CA MET A 1 19.49 -9.92 6.96
C MET A 1 18.71 -9.26 5.84
N LYS A 2 17.61 -9.89 5.36
CA LYS A 2 16.71 -9.27 4.39
C LYS A 2 15.95 -8.14 5.06
N GLN A 3 15.67 -7.06 4.31
CA GLN A 3 14.83 -5.97 4.78
C GLN A 3 13.35 -6.30 4.60
N GLU A 4 12.52 -5.89 5.52
CA GLU A 4 11.08 -6.15 5.45
C GLU A 4 10.35 -5.14 4.57
N ILE A 5 9.46 -5.62 3.71
CA ILE A 5 8.43 -4.84 3.04
C ILE A 5 7.09 -5.22 3.65
N LEU A 6 6.40 -4.23 4.19
CA LEU A 6 5.17 -4.42 4.94
C LEU A 6 3.96 -4.33 3.99
N PHE A 7 3.22 -5.44 3.84
CA PHE A 7 1.95 -5.46 3.11
C PHE A 7 0.81 -5.16 4.07
N VAL A 8 0.21 -4.00 3.91
CA VAL A 8 -0.95 -3.61 4.72
C VAL A 8 -2.21 -4.24 4.15
N LEU A 9 -2.83 -5.10 4.93
CA LEU A 9 -4.04 -5.83 4.59
C LEU A 9 -5.20 -5.38 5.48
N LEU A 10 -6.26 -4.91 4.87
CA LEU A 10 -7.54 -4.68 5.53
C LEU A 10 -8.54 -5.78 5.09
N ASP A 11 -9.64 -5.96 5.82
CA ASP A 11 -10.68 -6.91 5.38
C ASP A 11 -11.13 -6.60 3.94
N ASN A 12 -11.49 -7.64 3.20
CA ASN A 12 -11.83 -7.58 1.77
C ASN A 12 -10.70 -7.02 0.89
N PHE A 13 -9.44 -7.29 1.26
CA PHE A 13 -8.30 -6.97 0.40
C PHE A 13 -8.32 -7.80 -0.90
N ALA A 14 -7.77 -7.25 -1.96
CA ALA A 14 -7.68 -7.89 -3.27
C ALA A 14 -6.53 -8.91 -3.29
N ASP A 15 -6.86 -10.20 -3.37
CA ASP A 15 -5.90 -11.31 -3.31
C ASP A 15 -4.81 -11.21 -4.37
N TRP A 16 -5.19 -10.88 -5.60
CA TRP A 16 -4.30 -10.87 -6.76
C TRP A 16 -3.23 -9.78 -6.70
N GLU A 17 -3.48 -8.67 -6.03
CA GLU A 17 -2.54 -7.55 -5.99
C GLU A 17 -1.27 -7.90 -5.22
N GLY A 18 -1.42 -8.45 -4.01
CA GLY A 18 -0.28 -8.91 -3.22
C GLY A 18 0.39 -10.15 -3.80
N ALA A 19 -0.39 -11.04 -4.41
CA ALA A 19 0.09 -12.32 -4.94
C ALA A 19 1.12 -12.16 -6.07
N TYR A 20 1.05 -11.11 -6.87
CA TYR A 20 2.05 -10.86 -7.92
C TYR A 20 3.35 -10.26 -7.37
N ILE A 21 3.28 -9.43 -6.37
CA ILE A 21 4.43 -8.68 -5.84
C ILE A 21 5.21 -9.51 -4.82
N ALA A 22 4.51 -10.23 -3.94
CA ALA A 22 5.12 -10.95 -2.83
C ALA A 22 6.18 -11.98 -3.26
N PRO A 23 5.96 -12.86 -4.24
CA PRO A 23 6.99 -13.81 -4.66
C PRO A 23 8.22 -13.12 -5.25
N ASN A 24 8.05 -12.04 -6.00
CA ASN A 24 9.17 -11.29 -6.57
C ASN A 24 10.03 -10.64 -5.47
N LEU A 25 9.39 -10.13 -4.41
CA LEU A 25 10.11 -9.57 -3.27
C LEU A 25 10.78 -10.65 -2.42
N ASN A 26 10.17 -11.82 -2.26
CA ASN A 26 10.73 -12.89 -1.43
C ASN A 26 11.86 -13.69 -2.12
N TRP A 27 11.73 -13.93 -3.42
CA TRP A 27 12.64 -14.82 -4.18
C TRP A 27 13.54 -14.09 -5.18
N GLY A 28 13.19 -12.84 -5.55
CA GLY A 28 13.82 -12.09 -6.62
C GLY A 28 13.08 -12.22 -7.95
N VAL A 29 13.38 -11.31 -8.85
CA VAL A 29 12.70 -11.20 -10.17
C VAL A 29 13.30 -12.18 -11.18
N GLU A 30 14.60 -12.47 -11.07
CA GLU A 30 15.32 -13.36 -11.99
C GLU A 30 15.62 -14.70 -11.33
N PRO A 31 15.53 -15.83 -12.07
CA PRO A 31 15.92 -17.13 -11.56
C PRO A 31 17.37 -17.14 -11.04
N GLY A 32 17.55 -17.54 -9.79
CA GLY A 32 18.88 -17.57 -9.15
C GLY A 32 19.35 -16.24 -8.55
N SER A 33 18.57 -15.16 -8.66
CA SER A 33 18.86 -13.93 -7.92
C SER A 33 18.46 -14.08 -6.45
N GLU A 34 19.27 -13.52 -5.55
CA GLU A 34 18.91 -13.43 -4.14
C GLU A 34 18.15 -12.12 -3.89
N SER A 35 16.93 -12.24 -3.41
CA SER A 35 16.19 -11.06 -2.98
C SER A 35 16.81 -10.45 -1.72
N LYS A 36 16.85 -9.12 -1.69
CA LYS A 36 17.23 -8.34 -0.51
C LYS A 36 16.07 -8.14 0.47
N TYR A 37 14.84 -8.52 0.07
CA TYR A 37 13.61 -8.24 0.78
C TYR A 37 12.91 -9.50 1.25
N VAL A 38 12.04 -9.34 2.23
CA VAL A 38 11.06 -10.32 2.68
C VAL A 38 9.74 -9.61 2.94
N VAL A 39 8.65 -10.20 2.49
CA VAL A 39 7.30 -9.66 2.74
C VAL A 39 6.85 -10.04 4.14
N LYS A 40 6.29 -9.06 4.85
CA LYS A 40 5.59 -9.21 6.11
C LYS A 40 4.21 -8.57 6.02
N THR A 41 3.21 -9.22 6.56
CA THR A 41 1.85 -8.73 6.55
C THR A 41 1.52 -7.92 7.80
N VAL A 42 0.79 -6.83 7.62
CA VAL A 42 0.41 -5.90 8.68
C VAL A 42 -1.09 -5.63 8.59
N SER A 43 -1.77 -5.51 9.71
CA SER A 43 -3.16 -5.06 9.76
C SER A 43 -3.45 -4.19 10.98
N VAL A 44 -4.64 -3.61 10.99
CA VAL A 44 -5.17 -2.84 12.13
C VAL A 44 -5.67 -3.74 13.25
N THR A 45 -5.77 -5.04 13.02
CA THR A 45 -6.25 -6.03 13.98
C THR A 45 -5.23 -7.14 14.23
N LYS A 46 -5.27 -7.76 15.42
CA LYS A 46 -4.54 -8.99 15.74
C LYS A 46 -5.23 -10.26 15.25
N GLY A 47 -6.48 -10.13 14.83
CA GLY A 47 -7.27 -11.25 14.29
C GLY A 47 -6.95 -11.51 12.82
N PHE A 48 -7.61 -12.54 12.27
CA PHE A 48 -7.56 -12.79 10.84
C PHE A 48 -8.20 -11.63 10.08
N VAL A 49 -7.60 -11.27 8.96
CA VAL A 49 -8.25 -10.52 7.89
C VAL A 49 -8.64 -11.47 6.77
N VAL A 50 -9.76 -11.20 6.13
CA VAL A 50 -10.31 -12.05 5.08
C VAL A 50 -10.26 -11.30 3.76
N SER A 51 -9.68 -11.91 2.73
CA SER A 51 -9.63 -11.32 1.40
C SER A 51 -11.00 -11.36 0.71
N CYS A 52 -11.14 -10.66 -0.41
CA CYS A 52 -12.36 -10.75 -1.22
C CYS A 52 -12.55 -12.15 -1.85
N GLY A 53 -11.49 -12.93 -2.02
CA GLY A 53 -11.53 -14.33 -2.44
C GLY A 53 -11.80 -15.32 -1.29
N GLY A 54 -11.90 -14.84 -0.04
CA GLY A 54 -12.19 -15.66 1.13
C GLY A 54 -10.97 -16.26 1.82
N PHE A 55 -9.75 -15.90 1.43
CA PHE A 55 -8.54 -16.34 2.13
C PHE A 55 -8.42 -15.66 3.48
N LYS A 56 -8.11 -16.44 4.51
CA LYS A 56 -7.87 -15.94 5.86
C LYS A 56 -6.38 -15.77 6.09
N VAL A 57 -5.96 -14.55 6.37
CA VAL A 57 -4.56 -14.21 6.68
C VAL A 57 -4.46 -13.74 8.12
N LEU A 58 -3.59 -14.37 8.90
CA LEU A 58 -3.18 -13.85 10.20
C LEU A 58 -1.98 -12.93 9.96
N PRO A 59 -2.09 -11.62 10.20
CA PRO A 59 -0.99 -10.70 9.97
C PRO A 59 0.22 -11.02 10.86
N ASP A 60 1.43 -10.81 10.32
CA ASP A 60 2.68 -10.92 11.09
C ASP A 60 2.72 -9.84 12.19
N TYR A 61 2.25 -8.63 11.87
CA TYR A 61 2.25 -7.47 12.78
C TYR A 61 0.89 -6.78 12.80
N THR A 62 0.65 -6.02 13.84
CA THR A 62 -0.33 -4.94 13.82
C THR A 62 0.37 -3.61 13.56
N ILE A 63 -0.38 -2.58 13.19
CA ILE A 63 0.16 -1.22 13.03
C ILE A 63 0.82 -0.67 14.30
N ASN A 64 0.56 -1.27 15.49
CA ASN A 64 1.09 -0.83 16.77
C ASN A 64 2.38 -1.54 17.20
N ASP A 65 2.78 -2.62 16.51
CA ASP A 65 3.94 -3.45 16.86
C ASP A 65 4.89 -3.71 15.68
N ILE A 66 4.85 -2.82 14.69
CA ILE A 66 5.74 -2.85 13.52
C ILE A 66 7.19 -2.58 13.96
N PRO A 67 8.17 -3.36 13.48
CA PRO A 67 9.59 -3.07 13.71
C PRO A 67 9.99 -1.74 13.05
N ALA A 68 10.87 -0.99 13.68
CA ALA A 68 11.31 0.31 13.14
C ALA A 68 12.13 0.20 11.83
N ASP A 69 12.80 -0.93 11.65
CA ASP A 69 13.70 -1.19 10.49
C ASP A 69 12.97 -1.97 9.39
N TYR A 70 12.02 -1.31 8.71
CA TYR A 70 11.40 -1.80 7.48
C TYR A 70 11.79 -0.91 6.29
N ALA A 71 11.83 -1.47 5.08
CA ALA A 71 12.24 -0.74 3.87
C ALA A 71 11.09 0.01 3.21
N GLY A 72 9.86 -0.42 3.39
CA GLY A 72 8.69 0.23 2.81
C GLY A 72 7.37 -0.43 3.15
N VAL A 73 6.30 0.22 2.76
CA VAL A 73 4.93 -0.26 2.90
C VAL A 73 4.26 -0.39 1.54
N VAL A 74 3.48 -1.44 1.36
CA VAL A 74 2.61 -1.66 0.20
C VAL A 74 1.18 -1.80 0.71
N LEU A 75 0.36 -0.83 0.37
CA LEU A 75 -1.05 -0.82 0.72
C LEU A 75 -1.81 -1.63 -0.34
N ILE A 76 -2.28 -2.82 0.04
CA ILE A 76 -3.02 -3.71 -0.85
C ILE A 76 -4.45 -3.19 -0.98
N GLY A 77 -4.94 -3.08 -2.20
CA GLY A 77 -6.27 -2.55 -2.49
C GLY A 77 -7.42 -3.38 -1.91
N GLY A 78 -8.60 -2.86 -2.05
CA GLY A 78 -9.84 -3.42 -1.53
C GLY A 78 -10.82 -2.32 -1.13
N MET A 79 -12.03 -2.70 -0.73
CA MET A 79 -13.09 -1.73 -0.39
C MET A 79 -12.95 -1.15 1.02
N SER A 80 -12.21 -1.80 1.91
CA SER A 80 -12.07 -1.36 3.30
C SER A 80 -11.24 -0.09 3.48
N TRP A 81 -10.58 0.40 2.42
CA TRP A 81 -9.91 1.70 2.44
C TRP A 81 -10.85 2.89 2.60
N PHE A 82 -12.16 2.70 2.39
CA PHE A 82 -13.20 3.71 2.62
C PHE A 82 -13.88 3.59 4.00
N THR A 83 -13.37 2.74 4.89
CA THR A 83 -13.92 2.55 6.23
C THR A 83 -13.13 3.32 7.28
N PRO A 84 -13.74 3.67 8.44
CA PRO A 84 -13.01 4.34 9.52
C PRO A 84 -11.78 3.59 10.03
N GLY A 85 -11.74 2.26 9.86
CA GLY A 85 -10.56 1.45 10.23
C GLY A 85 -9.32 1.76 9.42
N ALA A 86 -9.46 2.24 8.19
CA ALA A 86 -8.34 2.62 7.34
C ALA A 86 -7.58 3.85 7.89
N GLU A 87 -8.26 4.74 8.60
CA GLU A 87 -7.65 5.94 9.20
C GLU A 87 -6.50 5.59 10.16
N LEU A 88 -6.56 4.42 10.77
CA LEU A 88 -5.50 3.93 11.65
C LEU A 88 -4.17 3.67 10.91
N VAL A 89 -4.20 3.57 9.58
CA VAL A 89 -3.00 3.35 8.74
C VAL A 89 -2.29 4.67 8.41
N VAL A 90 -2.97 5.82 8.51
CA VAL A 90 -2.40 7.15 8.18
C VAL A 90 -1.06 7.41 8.87
N PRO A 91 -0.91 7.21 10.19
CA PRO A 91 0.36 7.45 10.86
C PRO A 91 1.52 6.59 10.33
N LEU A 92 1.25 5.36 9.89
CA LEU A 92 2.25 4.49 9.27
C LEU A 92 2.73 5.05 7.93
N VAL A 93 1.80 5.54 7.10
CA VAL A 93 2.13 6.17 5.80
C VAL A 93 2.94 7.44 6.02
N GLU A 94 2.51 8.31 6.94
CA GLU A 94 3.23 9.53 7.30
C GLU A 94 4.66 9.24 7.79
N ASP A 95 4.81 8.24 8.65
CA ASP A 95 6.13 7.81 9.14
C ASP A 95 7.02 7.31 8.00
N ALA A 96 6.47 6.47 7.11
CA ALA A 96 7.20 5.95 5.96
C ALA A 96 7.67 7.08 5.03
N ILE A 97 6.80 8.04 4.70
CA ILE A 97 7.13 9.20 3.87
C ILE A 97 8.21 10.07 4.55
N ARG A 98 8.03 10.40 5.83
CA ARG A 98 8.97 11.22 6.61
C ARG A 98 10.37 10.61 6.64
N ASN A 99 10.45 9.29 6.75
CA ASN A 99 11.69 8.53 6.80
C ASN A 99 12.19 8.10 5.41
N LYS A 100 11.61 8.62 4.33
CA LYS A 100 11.96 8.32 2.93
C LYS A 100 11.92 6.82 2.59
N LYS A 101 11.07 6.06 3.26
CA LYS A 101 10.79 4.67 2.95
C LYS A 101 9.82 4.57 1.78
N LEU A 102 9.84 3.44 1.07
CA LEU A 102 8.90 3.20 -0.01
C LEU A 102 7.45 3.20 0.52
N VAL A 103 6.56 3.89 -0.19
CA VAL A 103 5.12 3.79 -0.01
C VAL A 103 4.50 3.44 -1.35
N ALA A 104 3.83 2.30 -1.42
CA ALA A 104 3.08 1.90 -2.61
C ALA A 104 1.60 1.76 -2.27
N GLY A 105 0.72 2.25 -3.16
CA GLY A 105 -0.73 2.09 -3.03
C GLY A 105 -1.34 1.53 -4.31
N ILE A 106 -2.08 0.42 -4.20
CA ILE A 106 -2.68 -0.27 -5.33
C ILE A 106 -4.21 -0.08 -5.29
N CYS A 107 -4.83 0.17 -6.44
CA CYS A 107 -6.29 0.25 -6.57
C CYS A 107 -6.87 1.29 -5.56
N ASN A 108 -7.83 0.92 -4.73
CA ASN A 108 -8.42 1.84 -3.74
C ASN A 108 -7.45 2.33 -2.65
N ALA A 109 -6.34 1.65 -2.44
CA ALA A 109 -5.30 2.19 -1.57
C ALA A 109 -4.60 3.42 -2.17
N SER A 110 -4.50 3.55 -3.50
CA SER A 110 -4.04 4.79 -4.13
C SER A 110 -5.04 5.93 -3.92
N VAL A 111 -6.36 5.62 -3.93
CA VAL A 111 -7.40 6.61 -3.59
C VAL A 111 -7.26 7.07 -2.14
N PHE A 112 -7.03 6.14 -1.21
CA PHE A 112 -6.75 6.47 0.19
C PHE A 112 -5.53 7.41 0.33
N LEU A 113 -4.45 7.17 -0.41
CA LEU A 113 -3.32 8.11 -0.44
C LEU A 113 -3.74 9.50 -0.95
N GLY A 114 -4.61 9.55 -1.97
CA GLY A 114 -5.18 10.80 -2.48
C GLY A 114 -6.06 11.51 -1.46
N MET A 115 -6.94 10.80 -0.76
CA MET A 115 -7.82 11.33 0.29
C MET A 115 -7.04 12.09 1.38
N HIS A 116 -5.86 11.60 1.71
CA HIS A 116 -4.98 12.19 2.73
C HIS A 116 -3.94 13.17 2.16
N GLY A 117 -4.04 13.51 0.86
CA GLY A 117 -3.19 14.51 0.22
C GLY A 117 -1.76 14.04 -0.08
N PHE A 118 -1.43 12.77 0.13
CA PHE A 118 -0.09 12.22 -0.13
C PHE A 118 0.29 12.21 -1.61
N LEU A 119 -0.70 12.38 -2.51
CA LEU A 119 -0.50 12.43 -3.97
C LEU A 119 -0.52 13.85 -4.55
N ASN A 120 -0.67 14.89 -3.72
CA ASN A 120 -0.91 16.24 -4.22
C ASN A 120 0.30 16.88 -4.92
N GLU A 121 1.54 16.46 -4.59
CA GLU A 121 2.78 17.07 -5.06
C GLU A 121 3.68 16.03 -5.79
N VAL A 122 3.15 14.87 -6.17
CA VAL A 122 3.91 13.79 -6.80
C VAL A 122 3.16 13.25 -8.02
N ASP A 123 3.90 12.84 -9.04
CA ASP A 123 3.32 12.14 -10.17
C ASP A 123 2.76 10.80 -9.71
N HIS A 124 1.53 10.49 -10.11
CA HIS A 124 0.80 9.33 -9.66
C HIS A 124 -0.25 8.86 -10.66
N THR A 125 -0.73 7.64 -10.46
CA THR A 125 -1.90 7.07 -11.13
C THR A 125 -2.90 6.51 -10.11
N SER A 126 -4.04 6.03 -10.56
CA SER A 126 -5.06 5.36 -9.74
C SER A 126 -6.05 4.61 -10.64
N ASN A 127 -7.23 4.27 -10.12
CA ASN A 127 -8.35 3.62 -10.84
C ASN A 127 -9.04 4.54 -11.90
N GLY A 128 -8.44 5.63 -12.25
CA GLY A 128 -8.96 6.68 -13.14
C GLY A 128 -9.07 8.01 -12.42
N LEU A 129 -8.80 9.11 -13.14
CA LEU A 129 -8.78 10.45 -12.56
C LEU A 129 -10.12 10.84 -11.96
N ASP A 130 -11.23 10.59 -12.67
CA ASP A 130 -12.57 10.97 -12.20
C ASP A 130 -12.93 10.20 -10.91
N TYR A 131 -12.61 8.90 -10.86
CA TYR A 131 -12.78 8.08 -9.67
C TYR A 131 -11.94 8.61 -8.49
N LEU A 132 -10.68 8.94 -8.74
CA LEU A 132 -9.79 9.50 -7.71
C LEU A 132 -10.29 10.86 -7.21
N LYS A 133 -10.80 11.71 -8.08
CA LYS A 133 -11.39 13.01 -7.68
C LYS A 133 -12.66 12.84 -6.86
N GLU A 134 -13.56 11.93 -7.27
CA GLU A 134 -14.80 11.66 -6.58
C GLU A 134 -14.55 11.14 -5.15
N TYR A 135 -13.75 10.09 -5.01
CA TYR A 135 -13.52 9.42 -3.73
C TYR A 135 -12.38 10.04 -2.91
N GLY A 136 -11.42 10.69 -3.53
CA GLY A 136 -10.37 11.47 -2.86
C GLY A 136 -10.88 12.75 -2.20
N GLY A 137 -12.01 13.26 -2.70
CA GLY A 137 -12.74 14.38 -2.11
C GLY A 137 -11.86 15.62 -1.92
N ALA A 138 -12.13 16.37 -0.84
CA ALA A 138 -11.43 17.63 -0.57
C ALA A 138 -9.94 17.49 -0.25
N GLY A 139 -9.49 16.29 0.12
CA GLY A 139 -8.07 15.99 0.38
C GLY A 139 -7.23 15.90 -0.88
N TYR A 140 -7.81 15.43 -1.97
CA TYR A 140 -7.10 15.28 -3.24
C TYR A 140 -7.09 16.59 -4.05
N LYS A 141 -5.91 17.06 -4.36
CA LYS A 141 -5.64 18.27 -5.16
C LYS A 141 -4.55 18.07 -6.21
N GLY A 142 -4.16 16.81 -6.42
CA GLY A 142 -3.02 16.41 -7.27
C GLY A 142 -3.39 16.19 -8.75
N GLU A 143 -4.52 16.69 -9.25
CA GLU A 143 -4.97 16.45 -10.63
C GLU A 143 -3.92 16.77 -11.70
N CYS A 144 -3.12 17.81 -11.49
CA CYS A 144 -2.07 18.20 -12.44
C CYS A 144 -0.87 17.22 -12.48
N HIS A 145 -0.77 16.34 -11.51
CA HIS A 145 0.25 15.28 -11.39
C HIS A 145 -0.27 13.90 -11.78
N TYR A 146 -1.55 13.80 -12.16
CA TYR A 146 -2.12 12.52 -12.57
C TYR A 146 -1.60 12.08 -13.93
N VAL A 147 -1.13 10.83 -14.01
CA VAL A 147 -0.62 10.21 -15.24
C VAL A 147 -1.42 8.93 -15.52
N ASP A 148 -2.08 8.86 -16.68
CA ASP A 148 -2.93 7.71 -17.05
C ASP A 148 -2.09 6.59 -17.67
N ILE A 149 -1.35 5.87 -16.81
CA ILE A 149 -0.55 4.69 -17.17
C ILE A 149 -0.69 3.63 -16.07
N PRO A 150 -0.34 2.36 -16.34
CA PRO A 150 -0.56 1.25 -15.42
C PRO A 150 0.12 1.38 -14.05
N ALA A 151 1.25 2.07 -13.96
CA ALA A 151 1.96 2.32 -12.71
C ALA A 151 2.83 3.56 -12.84
N VAL A 152 2.91 4.36 -11.78
CA VAL A 152 3.74 5.57 -11.69
C VAL A 152 4.61 5.48 -10.45
N ARG A 153 5.85 5.90 -10.59
CA ARG A 153 6.76 6.10 -9.46
C ARG A 153 7.30 7.52 -9.47
N ASP A 154 7.12 8.22 -8.38
CA ASP A 154 7.79 9.49 -8.13
C ASP A 154 8.46 9.45 -6.74
N GLY A 155 9.77 9.63 -6.73
CA GLY A 155 10.57 9.46 -5.52
C GLY A 155 10.41 8.06 -4.90
N ASN A 156 9.85 8.04 -3.70
CA ASN A 156 9.53 6.83 -2.94
C ASN A 156 8.03 6.51 -2.85
N ILE A 157 7.20 7.21 -3.61
CA ILE A 157 5.78 6.89 -3.78
C ILE A 157 5.58 6.13 -5.09
N VAL A 158 4.75 5.07 -5.05
CA VAL A 158 4.38 4.23 -6.19
C VAL A 158 2.87 4.01 -6.16
N THR A 159 2.24 4.22 -7.28
CA THR A 159 0.80 3.97 -7.43
C THR A 159 0.52 3.22 -8.72
#